data_008a1346a323d516f1f6f6f9720b2c5b
#
_entry.id   008a1346a323d516f1f6f6f9720b2c5b
#
_cell.length_a   1.000
_cell.length_b   1.000
_cell.length_c   1.000
_cell.angle_alpha   90.00
_cell.angle_beta   90.00
_cell.angle_gamma   90.00
#
_symmetry.space_group_name_H-M   'P 1'
#
loop_
_entity.id
_entity.type
_entity.pdbx_description
1 polymer ?
#
loop_
_entity_poly.entity_id
_entity_poly.type
_entity_poly.pdbx_seq_one_letter_code
_entity_poly.pdbx_strand_id
1 'polypeptide(L)'
;MKLSNMVTFALLGAATAAPTSTLDQKSTGSIAKRTSITETCNIGYASTNGGTTGGEGGSTATVSTLTQFTKAAESSSKFNIDVKGSISGSAKVRVAADKTIVGQKGSKITGAGLYIKGFSNVIVRNLAISKVKEAYGDAIGIESSTNVWIDHVDVSSDMSSGKDYYDGLIDITRDSDWITIFNSDKGKLHVTYANNDWNNVNLRNPSMRFGTVHIYNNSYNRVGSTGVNTRMSARVHVESSVFENSSKKVILFADFSQTGYATVSDMSYGRGENTAPKGDFGSSKIPYSFLLYGKANVKSKVLGTAGQTLSL
;
A
#
# COMPACT_ATOMS: atom_id res chain seq x y z
N MET A 1 -37.30 -76.53 -4.47
CA MET A 1 -36.06 -75.90 -4.99
C MET A 1 -36.39 -74.72 -5.80
N LYS A 2 -36.24 -73.48 -5.23
CA LYS A 2 -36.30 -72.19 -5.97
C LYS A 2 -35.23 -71.37 -5.37
N LEU A 3 -34.18 -71.06 -6.17
CA LEU A 3 -33.15 -70.08 -5.86
C LEU A 3 -33.72 -68.66 -6.01
N SER A 4 -33.57 -67.89 -4.98
CA SER A 4 -33.88 -66.49 -5.00
C SER A 4 -32.57 -65.71 -5.24
N ASN A 5 -32.49 -65.03 -6.38
CA ASN A 5 -31.37 -64.12 -6.70
C ASN A 5 -31.55 -62.78 -5.96
N MET A 6 -30.65 -62.50 -5.05
CA MET A 6 -30.55 -61.26 -4.36
C MET A 6 -29.65 -60.32 -5.18
N VAL A 7 -30.24 -59.33 -5.81
CA VAL A 7 -29.48 -58.29 -6.52
C VAL A 7 -29.15 -57.19 -5.53
N THR A 8 -27.87 -57.07 -5.23
CA THR A 8 -27.34 -55.99 -4.37
C THR A 8 -27.07 -54.76 -5.23
N PHE A 9 -27.85 -53.71 -5.05
CA PHE A 9 -27.55 -52.41 -5.63
C PHE A 9 -26.47 -51.69 -4.80
N ALA A 10 -25.29 -51.54 -5.37
CA ALA A 10 -24.27 -50.67 -4.82
C ALA A 10 -24.61 -49.23 -5.22
N LEU A 11 -24.98 -48.38 -4.24
CA LEU A 11 -25.04 -46.95 -4.45
C LEU A 11 -23.60 -46.40 -4.52
N LEU A 12 -23.15 -46.04 -5.72
CA LEU A 12 -22.00 -45.17 -5.88
C LEU A 12 -22.42 -43.75 -5.44
N GLY A 13 -22.02 -43.37 -4.25
CA GLY A 13 -22.06 -41.97 -3.84
C GLY A 13 -21.06 -41.19 -4.64
N ALA A 14 -21.53 -40.35 -5.58
CA ALA A 14 -20.70 -39.33 -6.21
C ALA A 14 -20.35 -38.28 -5.16
N ALA A 15 -19.14 -38.37 -4.63
CA ALA A 15 -18.56 -37.28 -3.86
C ALA A 15 -18.26 -36.15 -4.83
N THR A 16 -19.07 -35.09 -4.80
CA THR A 16 -18.73 -33.82 -5.45
C THR A 16 -17.56 -33.20 -4.70
N ALA A 17 -16.36 -33.41 -5.23
CA ALA A 17 -15.20 -32.67 -4.78
C ALA A 17 -15.47 -31.18 -5.03
N ALA A 18 -15.52 -30.39 -3.95
CA ALA A 18 -15.44 -28.95 -4.06
C ALA A 18 -14.15 -28.60 -4.83
N PRO A 19 -14.17 -27.59 -5.69
CA PRO A 19 -12.96 -27.18 -6.37
C PRO A 19 -11.97 -26.70 -5.31
N THR A 20 -10.98 -27.54 -5.02
CA THR A 20 -9.74 -27.09 -4.41
C THR A 20 -9.12 -26.15 -5.41
N SER A 21 -9.07 -24.87 -5.06
CA SER A 21 -8.24 -23.91 -5.79
C SER A 21 -6.80 -24.41 -5.67
N THR A 22 -6.35 -25.15 -6.67
CA THR A 22 -4.93 -25.39 -6.90
C THR A 22 -4.34 -24.00 -7.16
N LEU A 23 -3.71 -23.44 -6.13
CA LEU A 23 -2.76 -22.36 -6.30
C LEU A 23 -1.68 -22.89 -7.24
N ASP A 24 -1.76 -22.52 -8.51
CA ASP A 24 -0.66 -22.69 -9.44
C ASP A 24 0.54 -21.99 -8.82
N GLN A 25 1.43 -22.81 -8.24
CA GLN A 25 2.78 -22.36 -7.87
C GLN A 25 3.54 -22.08 -9.17
N LYS A 26 3.20 -20.99 -9.82
CA LYS A 26 4.02 -20.46 -10.88
C LYS A 26 5.12 -19.63 -10.27
N SER A 27 6.28 -20.28 -10.22
CA SER A 27 7.61 -19.78 -9.88
C SER A 27 7.86 -19.38 -8.42
N THR A 28 8.63 -20.21 -7.74
CA THR A 28 9.62 -19.80 -6.76
C THR A 28 10.70 -18.92 -7.41
N GLY A 29 10.29 -17.84 -8.05
CA GLY A 29 11.16 -16.73 -8.34
C GLY A 29 11.42 -16.08 -6.99
N SER A 30 12.67 -16.13 -6.47
CA SER A 30 13.12 -15.13 -5.53
C SER A 30 12.58 -13.80 -6.05
N ILE A 31 11.98 -12.98 -5.17
CA ILE A 31 11.68 -11.59 -5.50
C ILE A 31 13.04 -11.00 -5.86
N ALA A 32 13.36 -10.97 -7.16
CA ALA A 32 14.57 -10.36 -7.64
C ALA A 32 14.49 -8.93 -7.13
N LYS A 33 15.51 -8.48 -6.40
CA LYS A 33 15.62 -7.09 -5.95
C LYS A 33 15.48 -6.26 -7.22
N ARG A 34 14.35 -5.57 -7.34
CA ARG A 34 14.08 -4.70 -8.49
C ARG A 34 15.06 -3.56 -8.40
N THR A 35 15.90 -3.42 -9.40
CA THR A 35 17.06 -2.55 -9.36
C THR A 35 17.09 -1.52 -10.48
N SER A 36 16.06 -1.52 -11.35
CA SER A 36 16.01 -0.56 -12.45
C SER A 36 15.26 0.71 -12.08
N ILE A 37 15.85 1.86 -12.38
CA ILE A 37 15.21 3.17 -12.27
C ILE A 37 13.98 3.30 -13.20
N THR A 38 13.91 2.49 -14.24
CA THR A 38 12.81 2.50 -15.24
C THR A 38 11.79 1.39 -15.03
N GLU A 39 11.80 0.72 -13.89
CA GLU A 39 10.83 -0.34 -13.62
C GLU A 39 9.42 0.21 -13.49
N THR A 40 8.50 -0.41 -14.22
CA THR A 40 7.07 -0.07 -14.22
C THR A 40 6.31 -0.83 -13.13
N CYS A 41 5.19 -0.28 -12.68
CA CYS A 41 4.36 -0.91 -11.67
C CYS A 41 3.68 -2.18 -12.21
N ASN A 42 3.83 -3.28 -11.51
CA ASN A 42 3.18 -4.55 -11.83
C ASN A 42 2.40 -5.15 -10.64
N ILE A 43 2.12 -4.35 -9.63
CA ILE A 43 1.46 -4.79 -8.40
C ILE A 43 0.32 -3.84 -8.01
N GLY A 44 -0.75 -4.39 -7.46
CA GLY A 44 -1.85 -3.62 -6.90
C GLY A 44 -2.63 -2.82 -7.94
N TYR A 45 -3.47 -1.92 -7.49
CA TYR A 45 -4.31 -1.10 -8.38
C TYR A 45 -3.51 -0.19 -9.31
N ALA A 46 -2.33 0.27 -8.93
CA ALA A 46 -1.48 1.10 -9.81
C ALA A 46 -1.00 0.37 -11.06
N SER A 47 -1.07 -0.97 -11.10
CA SER A 47 -0.78 -1.76 -12.31
C SER A 47 -1.99 -1.89 -13.26
N THR A 48 -3.15 -1.40 -12.86
CA THR A 48 -4.37 -1.39 -13.67
C THR A 48 -4.57 -0.05 -14.36
N ASN A 49 -5.68 0.13 -15.08
CA ASN A 49 -6.00 1.39 -15.78
C ASN A 49 -4.83 1.92 -16.67
N GLY A 50 -4.27 1.05 -17.49
CA GLY A 50 -3.13 1.39 -18.35
C GLY A 50 -1.77 1.28 -17.65
N GLY A 51 -1.75 1.02 -16.33
CA GLY A 51 -0.53 0.84 -15.54
C GLY A 51 0.15 2.16 -15.16
N THR A 52 1.23 2.04 -14.39
CA THR A 52 2.06 3.18 -13.98
C THR A 52 3.48 2.93 -14.45
N THR A 53 3.95 3.75 -15.40
CA THR A 53 5.27 3.65 -16.03
C THR A 53 6.22 4.76 -15.59
N GLY A 54 5.71 5.77 -14.89
CA GLY A 54 6.50 6.90 -14.40
C GLY A 54 7.19 7.67 -15.52
N GLY A 55 8.47 7.92 -15.35
CA GLY A 55 9.33 8.63 -16.30
C GLY A 55 9.86 7.77 -17.44
N GLU A 56 9.28 6.60 -17.74
CA GLU A 56 9.75 5.72 -18.79
C GLU A 56 9.91 6.45 -20.13
N GLY A 57 11.06 6.26 -20.79
CA GLY A 57 11.42 6.95 -22.04
C GLY A 57 11.84 8.41 -21.86
N GLY A 58 11.78 8.96 -20.65
CA GLY A 58 12.25 10.30 -20.34
C GLY A 58 13.75 10.37 -20.01
N SER A 59 14.26 11.60 -19.90
CA SER A 59 15.65 11.85 -19.48
C SER A 59 15.86 11.45 -18.02
N THR A 60 17.09 11.07 -17.69
CA THR A 60 17.50 10.82 -16.29
C THR A 60 18.32 11.98 -15.76
N ALA A 61 18.00 12.46 -14.58
CA ALA A 61 18.75 13.49 -13.87
C ALA A 61 19.11 13.03 -12.47
N THR A 62 20.40 13.02 -12.14
CA THR A 62 20.86 12.80 -10.77
C THR A 62 20.81 14.12 -10.00
N VAL A 63 20.14 14.13 -8.85
CA VAL A 63 19.92 15.31 -8.02
C VAL A 63 20.44 15.09 -6.60
N SER A 64 21.08 16.11 -6.03
CA SER A 64 21.64 16.08 -4.68
C SER A 64 21.29 17.31 -3.83
N THR A 65 20.56 18.26 -4.41
CA THR A 65 20.08 19.47 -3.73
C THR A 65 18.58 19.65 -3.89
N LEU A 66 17.94 20.35 -2.96
CA LEU A 66 16.49 20.61 -3.03
C LEU A 66 16.12 21.38 -4.30
N THR A 67 16.95 22.36 -4.71
CA THR A 67 16.71 23.13 -5.94
C THR A 67 16.73 22.27 -7.19
N GLN A 68 17.71 21.35 -7.32
CA GLN A 68 17.78 20.43 -8.45
C GLN A 68 16.59 19.46 -8.44
N PHE A 69 16.26 18.93 -7.26
CA PHE A 69 15.13 18.02 -7.09
C PHE A 69 13.80 18.70 -7.47
N THR A 70 13.53 19.88 -6.93
CA THR A 70 12.31 20.64 -7.22
C THR A 70 12.19 20.94 -8.73
N LYS A 71 13.26 21.42 -9.36
CA LYS A 71 13.28 21.70 -10.80
C LYS A 71 12.96 20.47 -11.64
N ALA A 72 13.51 19.32 -11.31
CA ALA A 72 13.25 18.07 -12.03
C ALA A 72 11.82 17.54 -11.77
N ALA A 73 11.35 17.59 -10.52
CA ALA A 73 10.03 17.11 -10.14
C ALA A 73 8.89 17.94 -10.76
N GLU A 74 9.05 19.25 -10.83
CA GLU A 74 8.06 20.19 -11.36
C GLU A 74 8.08 20.33 -12.90
N SER A 75 9.08 19.76 -13.57
CA SER A 75 9.18 19.80 -15.03
C SER A 75 7.96 19.17 -15.70
N SER A 76 7.46 19.76 -16.79
CA SER A 76 6.41 19.17 -17.62
C SER A 76 6.89 17.98 -18.47
N SER A 77 8.20 17.81 -18.64
CA SER A 77 8.78 16.71 -19.39
C SER A 77 8.81 15.43 -18.58
N LYS A 78 8.80 14.25 -19.23
CA LYS A 78 9.06 12.96 -18.59
C LYS A 78 10.46 12.92 -17.98
N PHE A 79 10.57 12.51 -16.73
CA PHE A 79 11.85 12.42 -16.03
C PHE A 79 11.99 11.20 -15.14
N ASN A 80 13.19 10.62 -15.16
CA ASN A 80 13.68 9.71 -14.14
C ASN A 80 14.62 10.52 -13.22
N ILE A 81 14.24 10.71 -11.97
CA ILE A 81 14.93 11.53 -10.99
C ILE A 81 15.67 10.60 -10.03
N ASP A 82 16.99 10.55 -10.17
CA ASP A 82 17.88 9.75 -9.34
C ASP A 82 18.36 10.59 -8.15
N VAL A 83 17.82 10.34 -6.97
CA VAL A 83 18.14 11.09 -5.75
C VAL A 83 19.40 10.52 -5.12
N LYS A 84 20.46 11.34 -5.00
CA LYS A 84 21.74 10.95 -4.43
C LYS A 84 22.00 11.67 -3.10
N GLY A 85 22.26 10.87 -2.06
CA GLY A 85 22.67 11.38 -0.75
C GLY A 85 21.54 12.04 0.03
N SER A 86 21.86 13.05 0.82
CA SER A 86 20.90 13.70 1.73
C SER A 86 20.50 15.07 1.20
N ILE A 87 19.23 15.24 0.89
CA ILE A 87 18.61 16.52 0.54
C ILE A 87 17.90 17.06 1.77
N SER A 88 18.19 18.29 2.17
CA SER A 88 17.52 18.93 3.31
C SER A 88 16.97 20.29 2.92
N GLY A 89 15.84 20.64 3.53
CA GLY A 89 15.19 21.93 3.33
C GLY A 89 13.69 21.82 3.55
N SER A 90 13.02 22.95 3.63
CA SER A 90 11.59 23.04 3.90
C SER A 90 10.87 23.47 2.62
N ALA A 91 10.12 22.56 2.04
CA ALA A 91 9.36 22.82 0.81
C ALA A 91 8.18 21.85 0.64
N LYS A 92 7.14 22.29 -0.05
CA LYS A 92 6.10 21.46 -0.65
C LYS A 92 6.41 21.32 -2.14
N VAL A 93 7.09 20.25 -2.51
CA VAL A 93 7.54 20.05 -3.90
C VAL A 93 6.39 19.45 -4.73
N ARG A 94 5.94 20.17 -5.75
CA ARG A 94 4.94 19.65 -6.71
C ARG A 94 5.59 18.66 -7.65
N VAL A 95 5.04 17.43 -7.67
CA VAL A 95 5.49 16.41 -8.61
C VAL A 95 4.52 16.37 -9.79
N ALA A 96 5.01 16.73 -10.96
CA ALA A 96 4.24 16.71 -12.20
C ALA A 96 4.03 15.28 -12.71
N ALA A 97 3.23 15.10 -13.77
CA ALA A 97 3.00 13.80 -14.39
C ALA A 97 4.28 13.17 -14.98
N ASP A 98 4.23 11.87 -15.21
CA ASP A 98 5.29 11.11 -15.89
C ASP A 98 6.66 11.24 -15.19
N LYS A 99 6.69 10.96 -13.90
CA LYS A 99 7.90 10.99 -13.09
C LYS A 99 8.19 9.65 -12.43
N THR A 100 9.43 9.25 -12.51
CA THR A 100 10.01 8.25 -11.61
C THR A 100 11.01 8.93 -10.70
N ILE A 101 10.78 8.88 -9.40
CA ILE A 101 11.68 9.39 -8.36
C ILE A 101 12.27 8.18 -7.65
N VAL A 102 13.57 7.97 -7.77
CA VAL A 102 14.25 6.83 -7.16
C VAL A 102 15.39 7.31 -6.30
N GLY A 103 15.47 6.81 -5.07
CA GLY A 103 16.59 7.08 -4.19
C GLY A 103 17.70 6.05 -4.35
N GLN A 104 18.95 6.50 -4.49
CA GLN A 104 20.12 5.65 -4.33
C GLN A 104 20.18 5.12 -2.89
N LYS A 105 20.94 4.06 -2.66
CA LYS A 105 21.07 3.48 -1.32
C LYS A 105 21.45 4.54 -0.27
N GLY A 106 20.63 4.67 0.77
CA GLY A 106 20.82 5.62 1.87
C GLY A 106 20.46 7.06 1.55
N SER A 107 19.86 7.35 0.38
CA SER A 107 19.39 8.68 0.05
C SER A 107 18.16 9.06 0.84
N LYS A 108 18.05 10.32 1.22
CA LYS A 108 16.95 10.83 2.02
C LYS A 108 16.59 12.29 1.70
N ILE A 109 15.33 12.61 1.90
CA ILE A 109 14.82 13.99 1.89
C ILE A 109 14.34 14.33 3.31
N THR A 110 14.79 15.42 3.87
CA THR A 110 14.41 15.86 5.21
C THR A 110 13.78 17.25 5.16
N GLY A 111 12.54 17.36 5.64
CA GLY A 111 11.79 18.61 5.77
C GLY A 111 11.02 19.05 4.52
N ALA A 112 11.20 18.39 3.37
CA ALA A 112 10.43 18.66 2.17
C ALA A 112 9.49 17.49 1.84
N GLY A 113 8.20 17.79 1.59
CA GLY A 113 7.17 16.85 1.19
C GLY A 113 6.97 16.82 -0.32
N LEU A 114 6.54 15.66 -0.83
CA LEU A 114 6.14 15.46 -2.22
C LEU A 114 4.64 15.70 -2.35
N TYR A 115 4.22 16.49 -3.31
CA TYR A 115 2.82 16.80 -3.53
C TYR A 115 2.41 16.52 -4.98
N ILE A 116 1.68 15.45 -5.19
CA ILE A 116 1.15 15.00 -6.48
C ILE A 116 -0.31 15.47 -6.54
N LYS A 117 -0.58 16.55 -7.28
CA LYS A 117 -1.94 17.12 -7.37
C LYS A 117 -2.37 17.36 -8.80
N GLY A 118 -3.44 16.64 -9.20
CA GLY A 118 -4.00 16.75 -10.55
C GLY A 118 -3.10 16.13 -11.63
N PHE A 119 -2.18 15.25 -11.23
CA PHE A 119 -1.24 14.59 -12.12
C PHE A 119 -1.38 13.06 -12.05
N SER A 120 -0.85 12.38 -13.04
CA SER A 120 -0.89 10.92 -13.13
C SER A 120 0.47 10.34 -13.51
N ASN A 121 0.58 9.00 -13.39
CA ASN A 121 1.74 8.26 -13.84
C ASN A 121 3.01 8.64 -13.08
N VAL A 122 2.97 8.52 -11.75
CA VAL A 122 4.09 8.86 -10.86
C VAL A 122 4.56 7.64 -10.08
N ILE A 123 5.86 7.42 -10.08
CA ILE A 123 6.54 6.38 -9.30
C ILE A 123 7.49 7.04 -8.30
N VAL A 124 7.40 6.65 -7.02
CA VAL A 124 8.36 7.03 -5.97
C VAL A 124 8.91 5.75 -5.34
N ARG A 125 10.21 5.56 -5.40
CA ARG A 125 10.84 4.31 -4.96
C ARG A 125 12.12 4.52 -4.16
N ASN A 126 12.40 3.58 -3.26
CA ASN A 126 13.66 3.44 -2.53
C ASN A 126 14.17 4.74 -1.90
N LEU A 127 13.29 5.53 -1.31
CA LEU A 127 13.58 6.85 -0.79
C LEU A 127 13.10 6.99 0.66
N ALA A 128 13.94 7.58 1.52
CA ALA A 128 13.53 7.96 2.85
C ALA A 128 13.08 9.44 2.86
N ILE A 129 11.88 9.70 3.44
CA ILE A 129 11.35 11.07 3.59
C ILE A 129 10.98 11.28 5.05
N SER A 130 11.47 12.35 5.66
CA SER A 130 11.23 12.55 7.09
C SER A 130 11.07 14.00 7.51
N LYS A 131 10.41 14.19 8.67
CA LYS A 131 10.30 15.48 9.39
C LYS A 131 9.72 16.62 8.54
N VAL A 132 8.70 16.32 7.74
CA VAL A 132 7.96 17.33 6.98
C VAL A 132 7.00 18.03 7.94
N LYS A 133 7.16 19.34 8.09
CA LYS A 133 6.29 20.15 8.96
C LYS A 133 4.92 20.37 8.30
N GLU A 134 3.88 20.51 9.10
CA GLU A 134 2.49 20.72 8.66
C GLU A 134 2.37 21.84 7.61
N ALA A 135 3.10 22.95 7.75
CA ALA A 135 3.11 24.04 6.75
C ALA A 135 3.51 23.60 5.32
N TYR A 136 4.16 22.44 5.18
CA TYR A 136 4.58 21.86 3.90
C TYR A 136 3.80 20.59 3.54
N GLY A 137 2.79 20.23 4.36
CA GLY A 137 1.91 19.08 4.19
C GLY A 137 2.55 17.76 4.58
N ASP A 138 2.05 16.69 4.03
CA ASP A 138 2.49 15.32 4.28
C ASP A 138 3.88 15.04 3.68
N ALA A 139 4.51 13.96 4.12
CA ALA A 139 5.72 13.47 3.46
C ALA A 139 5.43 13.12 1.99
N ILE A 140 4.26 12.51 1.71
CA ILE A 140 3.73 12.32 0.36
C ILE A 140 2.23 12.61 0.37
N GLY A 141 1.81 13.69 -0.29
CA GLY A 141 0.40 14.04 -0.50
C GLY A 141 -0.02 13.73 -1.94
N ILE A 142 -1.13 13.03 -2.13
CA ILE A 142 -1.70 12.67 -3.43
C ILE A 142 -3.13 13.20 -3.47
N GLU A 143 -3.41 14.12 -4.38
CA GLU A 143 -4.71 14.79 -4.48
C GLU A 143 -5.18 14.84 -5.93
N SER A 144 -6.40 14.39 -6.21
CA SER A 144 -7.02 14.39 -7.56
C SER A 144 -6.09 13.78 -8.62
N SER A 145 -5.46 12.66 -8.30
CA SER A 145 -4.36 12.08 -9.08
C SER A 145 -4.57 10.58 -9.29
N THR A 146 -4.03 10.02 -10.37
CA THR A 146 -4.23 8.62 -10.72
C THR A 146 -2.93 7.93 -11.11
N ASN A 147 -2.92 6.58 -11.02
CA ASN A 147 -1.75 5.79 -11.40
C ASN A 147 -0.48 6.25 -10.68
N VAL A 148 -0.49 6.11 -9.35
CA VAL A 148 0.65 6.43 -8.50
C VAL A 148 1.15 5.16 -7.80
N TRP A 149 2.43 4.89 -7.94
CA TRP A 149 3.10 3.78 -7.28
C TRP A 149 4.24 4.25 -6.39
N ILE A 150 4.11 3.95 -5.10
CA ILE A 150 5.13 4.22 -4.10
C ILE A 150 5.68 2.88 -3.63
N ASP A 151 6.95 2.65 -3.67
CA ASP A 151 7.55 1.34 -3.45
C ASP A 151 8.87 1.47 -2.69
N HIS A 152 9.05 0.67 -1.64
CA HIS A 152 10.26 0.70 -0.82
C HIS A 152 10.58 2.10 -0.25
N VAL A 153 9.57 2.83 0.17
CA VAL A 153 9.72 4.16 0.75
C VAL A 153 9.66 4.07 2.27
N ASP A 154 10.55 4.75 2.94
CA ASP A 154 10.55 4.95 4.38
C ASP A 154 10.05 6.37 4.69
N VAL A 155 8.90 6.46 5.35
CA VAL A 155 8.34 7.75 5.80
C VAL A 155 8.28 7.79 7.31
N SER A 156 8.84 8.85 7.88
CA SER A 156 8.92 8.98 9.32
C SER A 156 8.80 10.42 9.81
N SER A 157 8.36 10.57 11.06
CA SER A 157 8.35 11.85 11.76
C SER A 157 8.85 11.67 13.18
N ASP A 158 8.90 12.76 13.93
CA ASP A 158 9.36 12.82 15.30
C ASP A 158 8.14 12.94 16.23
N MET A 159 8.05 12.10 17.23
CA MET A 159 6.97 12.11 18.22
C MET A 159 7.24 13.03 19.41
N SER A 160 8.41 13.69 19.48
CA SER A 160 8.76 14.61 20.58
C SER A 160 8.06 15.96 20.48
N SER A 161 7.50 16.27 19.30
CA SER A 161 6.74 17.50 19.05
C SER A 161 5.23 17.26 19.22
N GLY A 162 4.44 18.33 19.38
CA GLY A 162 2.99 18.25 19.44
C GLY A 162 2.39 17.59 18.19
N LYS A 163 1.18 17.04 18.31
CA LYS A 163 0.54 16.21 17.26
C LYS A 163 0.36 16.95 15.92
N ASP A 164 0.28 18.27 15.93
CA ASP A 164 0.05 19.11 14.75
C ASP A 164 1.34 19.79 14.26
N TYR A 165 2.51 19.40 14.75
CA TYR A 165 3.80 19.96 14.32
C TYR A 165 4.28 19.35 12.99
N TYR A 166 4.09 18.07 12.84
CA TYR A 166 4.25 17.35 11.58
C TYR A 166 2.88 16.91 11.09
N ASP A 167 2.63 16.97 9.80
CA ASP A 167 1.42 16.45 9.20
C ASP A 167 1.48 14.93 9.05
N GLY A 168 0.57 14.34 8.28
CA GLY A 168 0.54 12.91 8.00
C GLY A 168 1.79 12.43 7.27
N LEU A 169 1.98 11.11 7.28
CA LEU A 169 3.10 10.53 6.55
C LEU A 169 2.75 10.42 5.06
N ILE A 170 1.60 9.82 4.75
CA ILE A 170 1.09 9.73 3.37
C ILE A 170 -0.42 9.99 3.41
N ASP A 171 -0.89 10.88 2.57
CA ASP A 171 -2.32 11.20 2.43
C ASP A 171 -2.77 11.11 0.97
N ILE A 172 -3.94 10.50 0.75
CA ILE A 172 -4.54 10.33 -0.57
C ILE A 172 -5.96 10.87 -0.52
N THR A 173 -6.23 11.92 -1.30
CA THR A 173 -7.47 12.67 -1.20
C THR A 173 -8.09 13.00 -2.56
N ARG A 174 -9.36 13.48 -2.54
CA ARG A 174 -10.07 14.13 -3.64
C ARG A 174 -10.00 13.40 -4.98
N ASP A 175 -10.81 12.35 -5.10
CA ASP A 175 -10.99 11.61 -6.37
C ASP A 175 -9.69 11.01 -6.95
N SER A 176 -8.66 10.82 -6.10
CA SER A 176 -7.48 10.05 -6.50
C SER A 176 -7.83 8.59 -6.69
N ASP A 177 -7.24 7.91 -7.70
CA ASP A 177 -7.57 6.51 -8.00
C ASP A 177 -6.39 5.73 -8.58
N TRP A 178 -6.50 4.39 -8.62
CA TRP A 178 -5.46 3.47 -9.11
C TRP A 178 -4.10 3.70 -8.45
N ILE A 179 -4.11 3.66 -7.12
CA ILE A 179 -2.92 3.91 -6.32
C ILE A 179 -2.49 2.63 -5.60
N THR A 180 -1.21 2.40 -5.56
CA THR A 180 -0.63 1.39 -4.69
C THR A 180 0.15 2.08 -3.61
N ILE A 181 -0.40 2.24 -2.42
CA ILE A 181 -0.06 2.59 -1.05
C ILE A 181 -1.13 3.48 -0.33
N PHE A 182 -0.84 4.26 0.65
CA PHE A 182 -1.38 4.67 1.94
C PHE A 182 -2.37 5.86 1.98
N ASN A 183 -3.41 5.79 2.86
CA ASN A 183 -4.35 6.81 3.37
C ASN A 183 -5.10 7.70 2.38
N SER A 184 -6.45 7.63 2.37
CA SER A 184 -7.26 8.41 1.46
C SER A 184 -8.48 9.07 2.08
N ASP A 185 -8.93 10.19 1.48
CA ASP A 185 -10.23 10.84 1.70
C ASP A 185 -10.94 11.06 0.36
N LYS A 186 -12.23 10.66 0.30
CA LYS A 186 -13.30 10.88 -0.72
C LYS A 186 -13.04 10.53 -2.19
N GLY A 187 -13.91 9.65 -2.73
CA GLY A 187 -14.12 9.41 -4.16
C GLY A 187 -14.25 7.92 -4.51
N LYS A 188 -14.28 7.58 -5.78
CA LYS A 188 -14.18 6.20 -6.29
C LYS A 188 -12.72 5.75 -6.21
N LEU A 189 -12.26 5.47 -5.05
CA LEU A 189 -10.86 5.22 -4.76
C LEU A 189 -10.57 3.72 -4.80
N HIS A 190 -9.56 3.33 -5.57
CA HIS A 190 -8.99 1.98 -5.55
C HIS A 190 -7.55 2.03 -5.05
N VAL A 191 -7.31 1.52 -3.85
CA VAL A 191 -5.97 1.52 -3.23
C VAL A 191 -5.54 0.14 -2.82
N THR A 192 -4.28 -0.15 -3.02
CA THR A 192 -3.61 -1.34 -2.50
C THR A 192 -2.56 -0.97 -1.45
N TYR A 193 -2.57 -1.72 -0.35
CA TYR A 193 -1.56 -1.71 0.70
C TYR A 193 -0.93 -3.09 0.79
N ALA A 194 0.29 -3.25 0.34
CA ALA A 194 0.91 -4.56 0.31
C ALA A 194 2.33 -4.56 0.86
N ASN A 195 2.64 -5.59 1.67
CA ASN A 195 3.99 -5.86 2.15
C ASN A 195 4.61 -4.70 2.98
N ASN A 196 3.79 -3.98 3.75
CA ASN A 196 4.26 -2.84 4.52
C ASN A 196 4.55 -3.21 5.97
N ASP A 197 5.54 -2.56 6.56
CA ASP A 197 5.80 -2.57 7.98
C ASP A 197 5.35 -1.25 8.63
N TRP A 198 4.35 -1.36 9.50
CA TRP A 198 3.77 -0.27 10.27
C TRP A 198 4.31 -0.36 11.69
N ASN A 199 5.32 0.40 12.01
CA ASN A 199 5.99 0.29 13.29
C ASN A 199 5.90 1.58 14.10
N ASN A 200 5.38 1.48 15.32
CA ASN A 200 5.24 2.59 16.25
C ASN A 200 4.43 3.77 15.68
N VAL A 201 3.30 3.45 15.08
CA VAL A 201 2.37 4.42 14.48
C VAL A 201 1.14 4.58 15.38
N ASN A 202 0.57 5.79 15.46
CA ASN A 202 -0.47 6.04 16.45
C ASN A 202 -1.87 5.72 15.94
N LEU A 203 -2.35 6.40 14.91
CA LEU A 203 -3.75 6.30 14.46
C LEU A 203 -3.87 6.38 12.93
N ARG A 204 -5.01 5.87 12.41
CA ARG A 204 -5.33 5.89 10.98
C ARG A 204 -4.36 5.07 10.13
N ASN A 205 -4.18 3.79 10.47
CA ASN A 205 -3.19 2.90 9.85
C ASN A 205 -3.81 1.74 9.02
N PRO A 206 -4.41 2.03 7.89
CA PRO A 206 -4.87 3.30 7.37
C PRO A 206 -6.30 3.67 7.82
N SER A 207 -6.75 4.89 7.53
CA SER A 207 -8.15 5.31 7.65
C SER A 207 -8.74 5.56 6.28
N MET A 208 -9.79 4.84 5.93
CA MET A 208 -10.42 4.91 4.62
C MET A 208 -11.80 5.54 4.69
N ARG A 209 -12.06 6.43 3.74
CA ARG A 209 -13.39 6.99 3.50
C ARG A 209 -13.75 6.75 2.04
N PHE A 210 -14.92 6.13 1.82
CA PHE A 210 -15.37 5.73 0.48
C PHE A 210 -14.42 4.72 -0.18
N GLY A 211 -14.70 4.35 -1.43
CA GLY A 211 -13.81 3.55 -2.25
C GLY A 211 -13.63 2.09 -1.82
N THR A 212 -12.71 1.44 -2.48
CA THR A 212 -12.39 0.02 -2.34
C THR A 212 -10.91 -0.15 -2.05
N VAL A 213 -10.57 -0.85 -0.98
CA VAL A 213 -9.19 -0.96 -0.50
C VAL A 213 -8.81 -2.41 -0.27
N HIS A 214 -7.68 -2.83 -0.83
CA HIS A 214 -7.09 -4.14 -0.61
C HIS A 214 -5.81 -4.01 0.23
N ILE A 215 -5.79 -4.67 1.38
CA ILE A 215 -4.68 -4.66 2.34
C ILE A 215 -4.21 -6.09 2.50
N TYR A 216 -2.95 -6.40 2.16
CA TYR A 216 -2.43 -7.76 2.31
C TYR A 216 -0.94 -7.80 2.66
N ASN A 217 -0.53 -8.87 3.34
CA ASN A 217 0.85 -9.08 3.77
C ASN A 217 1.43 -7.91 4.57
N ASN A 218 0.65 -7.26 5.42
CA ASN A 218 1.17 -6.14 6.23
C ASN A 218 1.50 -6.59 7.65
N SER A 219 2.63 -6.10 8.14
CA SER A 219 3.07 -6.24 9.53
C SER A 219 2.76 -4.95 10.27
N TYR A 220 2.03 -5.05 11.37
CA TYR A 220 1.69 -3.93 12.25
C TYR A 220 2.25 -4.19 13.64
N ASN A 221 3.15 -3.35 14.11
CA ASN A 221 3.73 -3.45 15.44
C ASN A 221 3.62 -2.13 16.19
N ARG A 222 3.09 -2.19 17.42
CA ARG A 222 2.89 -1.01 18.27
C ARG A 222 2.03 0.08 17.63
N VAL A 223 0.87 -0.32 17.09
CA VAL A 223 -0.17 0.62 16.68
C VAL A 223 -0.88 1.15 17.93
N GLY A 224 -0.78 2.44 18.18
CA GLY A 224 -1.17 3.04 19.46
C GLY A 224 -2.68 3.15 19.65
N SER A 225 -3.40 3.81 18.75
CA SER A 225 -4.80 4.14 18.92
C SER A 225 -5.73 3.33 18.01
N THR A 226 -5.57 3.47 16.69
CA THR A 226 -6.42 2.76 15.72
C THR A 226 -5.57 2.17 14.59
N GLY A 227 -5.83 0.92 14.23
CA GLY A 227 -5.30 0.28 13.04
C GLY A 227 -6.09 0.67 11.79
N VAL A 228 -6.58 -0.32 11.06
CA VAL A 228 -7.41 -0.15 9.85
C VAL A 228 -8.77 0.38 10.24
N ASN A 229 -9.11 1.59 9.82
CA ASN A 229 -10.35 2.25 10.15
C ASN A 229 -11.23 2.47 8.92
N THR A 230 -12.38 1.79 8.88
CA THR A 230 -13.35 1.91 7.79
C THR A 230 -14.36 3.02 8.10
N ARG A 231 -14.62 3.91 7.16
CA ARG A 231 -15.54 5.04 7.31
C ARG A 231 -16.30 5.31 6.01
N MET A 232 -17.40 6.07 6.08
CA MET A 232 -18.04 6.68 4.92
C MET A 232 -18.19 5.70 3.75
N SER A 233 -18.82 4.54 3.98
CA SER A 233 -19.06 3.50 2.98
C SER A 233 -17.80 2.87 2.36
N ALA A 234 -16.63 3.00 2.98
CA ALA A 234 -15.42 2.31 2.52
C ALA A 234 -15.61 0.79 2.54
N ARG A 235 -15.12 0.12 1.52
CA ARG A 235 -15.14 -1.35 1.37
C ARG A 235 -13.71 -1.87 1.41
N VAL A 236 -13.34 -2.47 2.53
CA VAL A 236 -11.96 -2.88 2.78
C VAL A 236 -11.86 -4.40 2.81
N HIS A 237 -10.89 -4.96 2.10
CA HIS A 237 -10.48 -6.34 2.25
C HIS A 237 -9.11 -6.42 2.87
N VAL A 238 -8.99 -7.08 4.02
CA VAL A 238 -7.72 -7.26 4.73
C VAL A 238 -7.41 -8.75 4.80
N GLU A 239 -6.26 -9.14 4.30
CA GLU A 239 -5.86 -10.54 4.33
C GLU A 239 -4.36 -10.75 4.56
N SER A 240 -3.99 -11.94 5.06
CA SER A 240 -2.59 -12.30 5.29
C SER A 240 -1.80 -11.19 6.00
N SER A 241 -2.33 -10.67 7.11
CA SER A 241 -1.71 -9.55 7.83
C SER A 241 -1.67 -9.80 9.34
N VAL A 242 -0.71 -9.17 10.03
CA VAL A 242 -0.40 -9.46 11.43
C VAL A 242 -0.37 -8.18 12.24
N PHE A 243 -1.05 -8.17 13.39
CA PHE A 243 -0.96 -7.12 14.40
C PHE A 243 -0.26 -7.67 15.65
N GLU A 244 0.75 -6.97 16.12
CA GLU A 244 1.46 -7.27 17.37
C GLU A 244 1.56 -6.03 18.25
N ASN A 245 1.54 -6.21 19.57
CA ASN A 245 1.72 -5.14 20.54
C ASN A 245 0.85 -3.89 20.29
N SER A 246 -0.27 -4.08 19.62
CA SER A 246 -1.13 -3.00 19.15
C SER A 246 -2.34 -2.80 20.07
N SER A 247 -3.10 -1.72 19.86
CA SER A 247 -4.35 -1.43 20.57
C SER A 247 -5.39 -2.52 20.38
N LYS A 248 -6.49 -2.47 21.17
CA LYS A 248 -7.58 -3.45 21.05
C LYS A 248 -8.35 -3.33 19.73
N LYS A 249 -8.46 -2.14 19.15
CA LYS A 249 -9.22 -1.89 17.92
C LYS A 249 -8.30 -1.86 16.71
N VAL A 250 -7.90 -3.03 16.23
CA VAL A 250 -6.96 -3.16 15.10
C VAL A 250 -7.63 -3.05 13.73
N ILE A 251 -8.88 -3.49 13.60
CA ILE A 251 -9.75 -3.21 12.44
C ILE A 251 -11.08 -2.73 12.99
N LEU A 252 -11.55 -1.58 12.57
CA LEU A 252 -12.73 -0.96 13.17
C LEU A 252 -13.51 -0.09 12.18
N PHE A 253 -14.76 0.17 12.54
CA PHE A 253 -15.55 1.27 12.03
C PHE A 253 -15.58 2.36 13.10
N ALA A 254 -15.10 3.55 12.79
CA ALA A 254 -15.23 4.70 13.66
C ALA A 254 -16.45 5.52 13.27
N ASP A 255 -17.11 6.05 14.28
CA ASP A 255 -18.37 6.79 14.25
C ASP A 255 -18.46 7.84 13.14
N PHE A 256 -19.15 7.46 12.06
CA PHE A 256 -19.50 8.35 10.96
C PHE A 256 -20.92 8.04 10.49
N SER A 257 -21.56 9.00 9.86
CA SER A 257 -22.94 8.90 9.37
C SER A 257 -23.18 7.77 8.37
N GLN A 258 -22.11 7.29 7.71
CA GLN A 258 -22.18 6.18 6.76
C GLN A 258 -21.24 5.05 7.18
N THR A 259 -21.80 3.86 7.32
CA THR A 259 -21.07 2.67 7.75
C THR A 259 -20.01 2.27 6.73
N GLY A 260 -18.76 2.06 7.18
CA GLY A 260 -17.72 1.40 6.42
C GLY A 260 -17.63 -0.08 6.77
N TYR A 261 -17.14 -0.89 5.86
CA TYR A 261 -17.18 -2.35 5.95
C TYR A 261 -15.80 -2.97 5.77
N ALA A 262 -15.53 -4.07 6.47
CA ALA A 262 -14.34 -4.87 6.28
C ALA A 262 -14.68 -6.34 6.00
N THR A 263 -13.97 -6.93 5.04
CA THR A 263 -13.87 -8.38 4.86
C THR A 263 -12.46 -8.81 5.25
N VAL A 264 -12.33 -9.85 6.03
CA VAL A 264 -11.03 -10.27 6.55
C VAL A 264 -10.79 -11.76 6.30
N SER A 265 -9.56 -12.13 5.99
CA SER A 265 -9.12 -13.52 5.88
C SER A 265 -7.66 -13.68 6.33
N ASP A 266 -7.31 -14.82 6.89
CA ASP A 266 -5.95 -15.17 7.31
C ASP A 266 -5.25 -14.06 8.12
N MET A 267 -5.86 -13.65 9.23
CA MET A 267 -5.40 -12.56 10.09
C MET A 267 -4.80 -13.06 11.41
N SER A 268 -3.84 -12.32 11.93
CA SER A 268 -3.45 -12.38 13.33
C SER A 268 -3.69 -11.02 13.98
N TYR A 269 -4.53 -10.99 14.99
CA TYR A 269 -4.92 -9.74 15.68
C TYR A 269 -4.08 -9.43 16.91
N GLY A 270 -3.17 -10.35 17.30
CA GLY A 270 -2.45 -10.22 18.57
C GLY A 270 -3.42 -10.18 19.76
N ARG A 271 -3.43 -9.06 20.47
CA ARG A 271 -4.40 -8.80 21.57
C ARG A 271 -5.64 -8.00 21.11
N GLY A 272 -5.69 -7.69 19.83
CA GLY A 272 -6.75 -6.86 19.24
C GLY A 272 -7.90 -7.67 18.66
N GLU A 273 -8.82 -6.96 18.06
CA GLU A 273 -10.01 -7.53 17.44
C GLU A 273 -10.43 -6.73 16.19
N ASN A 274 -11.24 -7.37 15.35
CA ASN A 274 -11.96 -6.70 14.28
C ASN A 274 -13.37 -6.37 14.75
N THR A 275 -13.69 -5.09 14.86
CA THR A 275 -15.03 -4.59 15.21
C THR A 275 -15.73 -3.91 14.02
N ALA A 276 -15.13 -3.89 12.84
CA ALA A 276 -15.76 -3.35 11.65
C ALA A 276 -16.92 -4.25 11.18
N PRO A 277 -18.04 -3.69 10.74
CA PRO A 277 -19.11 -4.45 10.11
C PRO A 277 -18.59 -5.28 8.92
N LYS A 278 -19.12 -6.50 8.78
CA LYS A 278 -18.72 -7.41 7.70
C LYS A 278 -19.16 -6.85 6.34
N GLY A 279 -18.22 -6.78 5.40
CA GLY A 279 -18.45 -6.36 4.02
C GLY A 279 -18.65 -7.51 3.05
N ASP A 280 -18.77 -7.14 1.77
CA ASP A 280 -18.90 -8.04 0.62
C ASP A 280 -17.74 -7.95 -0.39
N PHE A 281 -16.76 -7.09 -0.09
CA PHE A 281 -15.57 -6.93 -0.92
C PHE A 281 -14.50 -7.93 -0.50
N GLY A 282 -14.14 -8.84 -1.37
CA GLY A 282 -13.16 -9.90 -1.09
C GLY A 282 -12.26 -10.19 -2.29
N SER A 283 -11.35 -11.16 -2.15
CA SER A 283 -10.30 -11.50 -3.13
C SER A 283 -10.83 -11.72 -4.55
N SER A 284 -12.04 -12.29 -4.71
CA SER A 284 -12.67 -12.51 -6.03
C SER A 284 -13.02 -11.22 -6.79
N LYS A 285 -13.04 -10.08 -6.12
CA LYS A 285 -13.31 -8.76 -6.69
C LYS A 285 -12.05 -7.93 -6.95
N ILE A 286 -10.87 -8.50 -6.69
CA ILE A 286 -9.58 -7.86 -6.92
C ILE A 286 -9.17 -8.05 -8.38
N PRO A 287 -8.89 -6.97 -9.14
CA PRO A 287 -8.68 -7.06 -10.59
C PRO A 287 -7.23 -7.34 -11.02
N TYR A 288 -6.33 -7.66 -10.09
CA TYR A 288 -4.92 -7.94 -10.35
C TYR A 288 -4.45 -9.20 -9.62
N SER A 289 -3.36 -9.79 -10.08
CA SER A 289 -2.73 -10.94 -9.42
C SER A 289 -1.89 -10.49 -8.23
N PHE A 290 -1.92 -11.24 -7.14
CA PHE A 290 -1.15 -10.97 -5.93
C PHE A 290 -0.77 -12.29 -5.24
N LEU A 291 0.28 -12.24 -4.42
CA LEU A 291 0.77 -13.39 -3.67
C LEU A 291 0.56 -13.16 -2.17
N LEU A 292 -0.11 -14.09 -1.52
CA LEU A 292 -0.26 -14.10 -0.06
C LEU A 292 0.87 -14.91 0.58
N TYR A 293 1.51 -14.34 1.58
CA TYR A 293 2.56 -15.04 2.36
C TYR A 293 1.97 -15.97 3.41
N GLY A 294 0.69 -15.76 3.77
CA GLY A 294 0.09 -16.37 4.95
C GLY A 294 0.55 -15.67 6.24
N LYS A 295 -0.39 -15.41 7.16
CA LYS A 295 -0.11 -14.66 8.40
C LYS A 295 1.12 -15.15 9.18
N ALA A 296 1.42 -16.45 9.15
CA ALA A 296 2.58 -17.03 9.82
C ALA A 296 3.93 -16.56 9.25
N ASN A 297 3.95 -16.19 7.96
CA ASN A 297 5.16 -15.82 7.25
C ASN A 297 5.30 -14.31 6.99
N VAL A 298 4.22 -13.53 7.18
CA VAL A 298 4.22 -12.10 6.90
C VAL A 298 5.39 -11.39 7.53
N LYS A 299 5.59 -11.58 8.82
CA LYS A 299 6.66 -10.90 9.56
C LYS A 299 8.04 -11.21 8.99
N SER A 300 8.36 -12.48 8.77
CA SER A 300 9.66 -12.87 8.21
C SER A 300 9.90 -12.42 6.77
N LYS A 301 8.84 -12.23 6.00
CA LYS A 301 8.92 -11.79 4.59
C LYS A 301 8.91 -10.28 4.44
N VAL A 302 8.26 -9.55 5.35
CA VAL A 302 8.11 -8.10 5.28
C VAL A 302 9.22 -7.37 6.01
N LEU A 303 9.56 -7.80 7.24
CA LEU A 303 10.67 -7.19 7.99
C LEU A 303 12.00 -7.41 7.26
N GLY A 304 12.73 -6.35 7.02
CA GLY A 304 13.99 -6.37 6.26
C GLY A 304 13.84 -6.27 4.74
N THR A 305 12.60 -6.25 4.21
CA THR A 305 12.33 -5.98 2.80
C THR A 305 11.49 -4.72 2.58
N ALA A 306 10.71 -4.30 3.59
CA ALA A 306 10.02 -3.02 3.58
C ALA A 306 10.99 -1.85 3.80
N GLY A 307 10.62 -0.66 3.32
CA GLY A 307 11.44 0.54 3.39
C GLY A 307 12.56 0.59 2.34
N GLN A 308 13.53 1.45 2.55
CA GLN A 308 14.63 1.69 1.61
C GLN A 308 15.66 0.55 1.61
N THR A 309 15.36 -0.53 0.91
CA THR A 309 16.17 -1.76 0.92
C THR A 309 16.75 -2.16 -0.45
N LEU A 310 16.40 -1.45 -1.51
CA LEU A 310 16.89 -1.76 -2.87
C LEU A 310 18.33 -1.28 -3.06
N SER A 311 19.10 -2.04 -3.83
CA SER A 311 20.42 -1.63 -4.35
C SER A 311 20.24 -1.30 -5.83
N LEU A 312 20.41 -0.04 -6.16
CA LEU A 312 20.36 0.51 -7.52
C LEU A 312 21.76 0.69 -8.04
#